data_5ee7003c635a09b38c2cf46efda63d94
#
_entry.id   5ee7003c635a09b38c2cf46efda63d94
#
_cell.length_a   1.000
_cell.length_b   1.000
_cell.length_c   1.000
_cell.angle_alpha   90.00
_cell.angle_beta   90.00
_cell.angle_gamma   90.00
#
_symmetry.space_group_name_H-M   'P 1'
#
loop_
_entity.id
_entity.type
_entity.pdbx_description
1 polymer ?
#
loop_
_entity_poly.entity_id
_entity_poly.type
_entity_poly.pdbx_seq_one_letter_code
_entity_poly.pdbx_strand_id
1 'polypeptide(L)'
;LHVAGGVLMYGIPEFRLPKAIVQNEIEGLKRMGVKILTDMVIGRVMSIDELMEQYGFEACFIGTGAGLPRFLGIPGENAKGVYSANEFLTRCNLMKAYLDTSKTPIQHAHNVVVVGGGNVAMDALRTPLRLGAEHVTCVYRRSKEELPARKEEVEHAEEEGVIFDLLRNPVEILEDRTGSPSPRAADFNPN
;
A
#
# COMPACT_ATOMS: atom_id res chain seq x y z
N LEU A 1 -7.51 5.03 12.38
CA LEU A 1 -6.22 4.38 12.70
C LEU A 1 -5.82 4.70 14.14
N HIS A 2 -5.07 3.79 14.76
CA HIS A 2 -4.56 3.93 16.13
C HIS A 2 -3.33 4.85 16.23
N VAL A 3 -2.78 5.28 15.10
CA VAL A 3 -1.69 6.27 15.02
C VAL A 3 -2.05 7.38 14.04
N ALA A 4 -1.57 8.59 14.33
CA ALA A 4 -1.68 9.71 13.42
C ALA A 4 -0.63 9.61 12.29
N GLY A 5 -0.87 10.27 11.16
CA GLY A 5 0.04 10.33 10.02
C GLY A 5 -0.47 9.67 8.74
N GLY A 6 -1.60 8.94 8.79
CA GLY A 6 -2.24 8.37 7.59
C GLY A 6 -1.29 7.57 6.73
N VAL A 7 -1.27 7.83 5.41
CA VAL A 7 -0.42 7.12 4.44
C VAL A 7 1.08 7.22 4.75
N LEU A 8 1.53 8.27 5.40
CA LEU A 8 2.93 8.41 5.82
C LEU A 8 3.34 7.31 6.82
N MET A 9 2.38 6.80 7.58
CA MET A 9 2.60 5.73 8.56
C MET A 9 2.31 4.35 8.01
N TYR A 10 1.18 4.16 7.31
CA TYR A 10 0.77 2.83 6.87
C TYR A 10 1.25 2.47 5.45
N GLY A 11 1.42 3.45 4.54
CA GLY A 11 1.69 3.20 3.13
C GLY A 11 3.16 3.32 2.76
N ILE A 12 3.82 4.41 3.13
CA ILE A 12 5.21 4.67 2.74
C ILE A 12 6.14 3.80 3.59
N PRO A 13 7.05 3.00 2.98
CA PRO A 13 7.97 2.16 3.73
C PRO A 13 9.00 2.94 4.56
N GLU A 14 9.51 2.29 5.62
CA GLU A 14 10.51 2.86 6.53
C GLU A 14 11.78 3.33 5.79
N PHE A 15 12.21 2.59 4.77
CA PHE A 15 13.41 2.89 4.00
C PHE A 15 13.29 4.14 3.10
N ARG A 16 12.04 4.62 2.87
CA ARG A 16 11.77 5.89 2.17
C ARG A 16 11.47 7.03 3.13
N LEU A 17 10.71 6.75 4.18
CA LEU A 17 10.30 7.73 5.18
C LEU A 17 10.34 7.10 6.58
N PRO A 18 11.41 7.32 7.33
CA PRO A 18 11.51 6.87 8.72
C PRO A 18 10.35 7.38 9.56
N LYS A 19 9.68 6.49 10.29
CA LYS A 19 8.47 6.84 11.05
C LYS A 19 8.75 7.82 12.19
N ALA A 20 9.99 7.85 12.68
CA ALA A 20 10.41 8.84 13.67
C ALA A 20 10.26 10.29 13.18
N ILE A 21 10.53 10.54 11.90
CA ILE A 21 10.34 11.88 11.30
C ILE A 21 8.86 12.27 11.37
N VAL A 22 7.98 11.37 10.94
CA VAL A 22 6.53 11.60 10.96
C VAL A 22 6.03 11.87 12.39
N GLN A 23 6.51 11.08 13.36
CA GLN A 23 6.13 11.26 14.77
C GLN A 23 6.62 12.60 15.32
N ASN A 24 7.83 13.03 14.97
CA ASN A 24 8.36 14.31 15.41
C ASN A 24 7.53 15.51 14.88
N GLU A 25 7.08 15.43 13.63
CA GLU A 25 6.18 16.43 13.05
C GLU A 25 4.82 16.47 13.76
N ILE A 26 4.25 15.29 14.04
CA ILE A 26 2.98 15.17 14.78
C ILE A 26 3.11 15.75 16.19
N GLU A 27 4.21 15.47 16.91
CA GLU A 27 4.46 16.05 18.22
C GLU A 27 4.69 17.56 18.14
N GLY A 28 5.27 18.06 17.05
CA GLY A 28 5.34 19.47 16.73
C GLY A 28 3.97 20.13 16.68
N LEU A 29 3.04 19.54 15.94
CA LEU A 29 1.66 20.03 15.85
C LEU A 29 0.93 20.00 17.20
N LYS A 30 1.12 18.95 17.98
CA LYS A 30 0.55 18.87 19.35
C LYS A 30 1.07 19.99 20.25
N ARG A 31 2.38 20.31 20.19
CA ARG A 31 2.96 21.43 20.95
C ARG A 31 2.38 22.80 20.55
N MET A 32 1.92 22.93 19.30
CA MET A 32 1.23 24.11 18.80
C MET A 32 -0.26 24.17 19.24
N GLY A 33 -0.73 23.19 19.99
CA GLY A 33 -2.11 23.15 20.52
C GLY A 33 -3.09 22.34 19.66
N VAL A 34 -2.63 21.67 18.57
CA VAL A 34 -3.49 20.83 17.77
C VAL A 34 -3.87 19.57 18.56
N LYS A 35 -5.17 19.32 18.73
CA LYS A 35 -5.70 18.10 19.34
C LYS A 35 -5.85 17.04 18.27
N ILE A 36 -5.19 15.90 18.43
CA ILE A 36 -5.27 14.76 17.51
C ILE A 36 -5.94 13.61 18.24
N LEU A 37 -7.09 13.18 17.72
CA LEU A 37 -7.84 12.03 18.24
C LEU A 37 -7.72 10.89 17.21
N THR A 38 -7.18 9.76 17.67
CA THR A 38 -7.12 8.52 16.87
C THR A 38 -8.35 7.66 17.12
N ASP A 39 -8.52 6.63 16.27
CA ASP A 39 -9.63 5.66 16.35
C ASP A 39 -11.04 6.27 16.25
N MET A 40 -11.10 7.48 15.71
CA MET A 40 -12.33 8.21 15.46
C MET A 40 -12.76 8.05 13.98
N VAL A 41 -13.87 7.36 13.76
CA VAL A 41 -14.47 7.19 12.43
C VAL A 41 -15.65 8.14 12.32
N ILE A 42 -15.40 9.33 11.76
CA ILE A 42 -16.45 10.33 11.56
C ILE A 42 -17.53 9.77 10.64
N GLY A 43 -18.78 9.97 11.00
CA GLY A 43 -19.96 9.35 10.38
C GLY A 43 -20.37 8.01 11.01
N ARG A 44 -19.54 7.46 11.94
CA ARG A 44 -19.87 6.26 12.74
C ARG A 44 -19.84 6.52 14.23
N VAL A 45 -18.75 7.09 14.72
CA VAL A 45 -18.59 7.46 16.14
C VAL A 45 -19.26 8.80 16.42
N MET A 46 -19.22 9.69 15.46
CA MET A 46 -19.71 11.06 15.55
C MET A 46 -20.01 11.59 14.16
N SER A 47 -21.10 12.31 14.01
CA SER A 47 -21.46 12.99 12.76
C SER A 47 -20.75 14.35 12.63
N ILE A 48 -20.80 14.93 11.44
CA ILE A 48 -20.30 16.29 11.20
C ILE A 48 -21.17 17.30 11.91
N ASP A 49 -22.50 17.10 11.94
CA ASP A 49 -23.44 17.98 12.61
C ASP A 49 -23.17 18.03 14.12
N GLU A 50 -22.92 16.87 14.75
CA GLU A 50 -22.51 16.83 16.16
C GLU A 50 -21.19 17.57 16.42
N LEU A 51 -20.22 17.49 15.50
CA LEU A 51 -18.98 18.27 15.61
C LEU A 51 -19.25 19.78 15.60
N MET A 52 -20.14 20.24 14.74
CA MET A 52 -20.47 21.66 14.62
C MET A 52 -21.32 22.16 15.81
N GLU A 53 -22.37 21.43 16.18
CA GLU A 53 -23.34 21.84 17.17
C GLU A 53 -22.90 21.62 18.61
N GLN A 54 -22.33 20.44 18.91
CA GLN A 54 -21.98 20.06 20.31
C GLN A 54 -20.57 20.49 20.70
N TYR A 55 -19.63 20.48 19.74
CA TYR A 55 -18.24 20.84 20.01
C TYR A 55 -17.92 22.27 19.60
N GLY A 56 -18.86 22.98 18.97
CA GLY A 56 -18.74 24.39 18.63
C GLY A 56 -17.70 24.71 17.55
N PHE A 57 -17.44 23.74 16.65
CA PHE A 57 -16.59 24.03 15.49
C PHE A 57 -17.32 24.88 14.47
N GLU A 58 -16.66 25.90 13.93
CA GLU A 58 -17.21 26.83 12.94
C GLU A 58 -17.00 26.32 11.50
N ALA A 59 -16.04 25.42 11.30
CA ALA A 59 -15.71 24.84 9.99
C ALA A 59 -15.18 23.41 10.13
N CYS A 60 -15.41 22.59 9.11
CA CYS A 60 -14.91 21.22 9.03
C CYS A 60 -14.19 21.02 7.69
N PHE A 61 -12.92 20.64 7.73
CA PHE A 61 -12.17 20.22 6.55
C PHE A 61 -12.19 18.69 6.41
N ILE A 62 -12.69 18.18 5.28
CA ILE A 62 -12.76 16.75 5.01
C ILE A 62 -11.54 16.30 4.21
N GLY A 63 -10.59 15.66 4.90
CA GLY A 63 -9.34 15.17 4.32
C GLY A 63 -9.10 13.69 4.63
N THR A 64 -10.04 12.83 4.25
CA THR A 64 -10.06 11.40 4.63
C THR A 64 -9.04 10.52 3.90
N GLY A 65 -8.42 11.04 2.84
CA GLY A 65 -7.48 10.30 1.99
C GLY A 65 -8.17 9.33 1.02
N ALA A 66 -7.37 8.56 0.29
CA ALA A 66 -7.80 7.61 -0.73
C ALA A 66 -7.31 6.19 -0.42
N GLY A 67 -7.57 5.71 0.80
CA GLY A 67 -7.11 4.39 1.28
C GLY A 67 -7.89 3.21 0.73
N LEU A 68 -9.04 3.42 0.08
CA LEU A 68 -9.85 2.34 -0.48
C LEU A 68 -9.14 1.74 -1.72
N PRO A 69 -8.83 0.44 -1.72
CA PRO A 69 -8.19 -0.20 -2.85
C PRO A 69 -9.12 -0.28 -4.06
N ARG A 70 -8.53 -0.23 -5.25
CA ARG A 70 -9.22 -0.56 -6.50
C ARG A 70 -8.80 -1.95 -6.92
N PHE A 71 -9.77 -2.81 -7.11
CA PHE A 71 -9.57 -4.16 -7.61
C PHE A 71 -9.64 -4.18 -9.14
N LEU A 72 -9.03 -5.20 -9.76
CA LEU A 72 -8.99 -5.35 -11.21
C LEU A 72 -10.32 -5.88 -11.76
N GLY A 73 -11.05 -6.65 -10.94
CA GLY A 73 -12.31 -7.30 -11.32
C GLY A 73 -12.10 -8.50 -12.24
N ILE A 74 -10.97 -9.18 -12.12
CA ILE A 74 -10.61 -10.37 -12.92
C ILE A 74 -10.83 -11.65 -12.12
N PRO A 75 -11.06 -12.80 -12.80
CA PRO A 75 -11.13 -14.09 -12.12
C PRO A 75 -9.88 -14.39 -11.29
N GLY A 76 -10.06 -15.03 -10.14
CA GLY A 76 -8.97 -15.39 -9.23
C GLY A 76 -8.42 -14.26 -8.36
N GLU A 77 -8.95 -13.04 -8.45
CA GLU A 77 -8.48 -11.90 -7.65
C GLU A 77 -8.66 -12.08 -6.13
N ASN A 78 -9.56 -13.00 -5.73
CA ASN A 78 -9.78 -13.36 -4.33
C ASN A 78 -8.95 -14.59 -3.88
N ALA A 79 -8.02 -15.06 -4.70
CA ALA A 79 -7.16 -16.19 -4.38
C ALA A 79 -6.27 -15.86 -3.16
N LYS A 80 -5.92 -16.91 -2.42
CA LYS A 80 -5.03 -16.81 -1.26
C LYS A 80 -3.64 -16.34 -1.72
N GLY A 81 -3.17 -15.24 -1.16
CA GLY A 81 -1.88 -14.62 -1.52
C GLY A 81 -2.02 -13.44 -2.49
N VAL A 82 -3.24 -13.12 -2.89
CA VAL A 82 -3.55 -11.87 -3.61
C VAL A 82 -3.91 -10.80 -2.58
N TYR A 83 -3.23 -9.67 -2.66
CA TYR A 83 -3.42 -8.54 -1.74
C TYR A 83 -3.57 -7.24 -2.53
N SER A 84 -4.34 -6.32 -2.00
CA SER A 84 -4.16 -4.94 -2.42
C SER A 84 -2.82 -4.40 -1.90
N ALA A 85 -2.17 -3.50 -2.66
CA ALA A 85 -0.92 -2.88 -2.22
C ALA A 85 -1.06 -2.19 -0.85
N ASN A 86 -2.20 -1.52 -0.62
CA ASN A 86 -2.47 -0.86 0.66
C ASN A 86 -2.53 -1.86 1.83
N GLU A 87 -3.14 -3.03 1.64
CA GLU A 87 -3.19 -4.07 2.68
C GLU A 87 -1.79 -4.59 2.99
N PHE A 88 -1.04 -4.98 1.96
CA PHE A 88 0.32 -5.50 2.11
C PHE A 88 1.24 -4.48 2.80
N LEU A 89 1.23 -3.24 2.31
CA LEU A 89 2.06 -2.17 2.87
C LEU A 89 1.64 -1.81 4.31
N THR A 90 0.33 -1.82 4.63
CA THR A 90 -0.13 -1.60 5.99
C THR A 90 0.37 -2.68 6.95
N ARG A 91 0.33 -3.94 6.53
CA ARG A 91 0.89 -5.05 7.32
C ARG A 91 2.38 -4.86 7.58
N CYS A 92 3.14 -4.45 6.55
CA CYS A 92 4.58 -4.23 6.68
C CYS A 92 4.91 -2.99 7.50
N ASN A 93 4.34 -1.84 7.15
CA ASN A 93 4.79 -0.54 7.67
C ASN A 93 4.16 -0.19 9.02
N LEU A 94 2.83 -0.37 9.15
CA LEU A 94 2.10 -0.01 10.36
C LEU A 94 2.13 -1.14 11.38
N MET A 95 1.85 -2.36 10.92
CA MET A 95 1.75 -3.54 11.80
C MET A 95 3.09 -4.23 12.02
N LYS A 96 4.14 -3.82 11.29
CA LYS A 96 5.51 -4.37 11.38
C LYS A 96 5.55 -5.89 11.25
N ALA A 97 4.78 -6.43 10.32
CA ALA A 97 4.59 -7.87 10.16
C ALA A 97 5.90 -8.65 9.86
N TYR A 98 6.97 -7.95 9.49
CA TYR A 98 8.30 -8.51 9.28
C TYR A 98 9.08 -8.82 10.57
N LEU A 99 8.58 -8.39 11.73
CA LEU A 99 9.20 -8.69 13.01
C LEU A 99 8.68 -10.01 13.58
N ASP A 100 9.54 -10.84 14.12
CA ASP A 100 9.18 -12.11 14.77
C ASP A 100 8.21 -11.93 15.96
N THR A 101 8.23 -10.74 16.56
CA THR A 101 7.33 -10.37 17.65
C THR A 101 5.95 -9.92 17.19
N SER A 102 5.77 -9.67 15.87
CA SER A 102 4.48 -9.25 15.32
C SER A 102 3.49 -10.41 15.27
N LYS A 103 2.25 -10.12 15.67
CA LYS A 103 1.14 -11.08 15.54
C LYS A 103 0.42 -10.97 14.19
N THR A 104 0.79 -9.99 13.38
CA THR A 104 0.20 -9.79 12.04
C THR A 104 0.84 -10.74 11.06
N PRO A 105 0.08 -11.63 10.40
CA PRO A 105 0.65 -12.54 9.43
C PRO A 105 1.09 -11.79 8.18
N ILE A 106 2.25 -12.20 7.64
CA ILE A 106 2.73 -11.78 6.32
C ILE A 106 3.08 -13.03 5.52
N GLN A 107 2.76 -13.02 4.25
CA GLN A 107 3.15 -14.09 3.37
C GLN A 107 4.53 -13.80 2.79
N HIS A 108 5.46 -14.73 2.99
CA HIS A 108 6.74 -14.74 2.31
C HIS A 108 6.59 -15.51 0.99
N ALA A 109 7.08 -14.95 -0.09
CA ALA A 109 7.03 -15.56 -1.41
C ALA A 109 8.36 -15.37 -2.13
N HIS A 110 8.78 -16.39 -2.91
CA HIS A 110 9.96 -16.29 -3.76
C HIS A 110 9.70 -15.41 -4.98
N ASN A 111 8.51 -15.52 -5.55
CA ASN A 111 8.09 -14.76 -6.72
C ASN A 111 6.92 -13.84 -6.36
N VAL A 112 7.03 -12.58 -6.66
CA VAL A 112 6.01 -11.57 -6.39
C VAL A 112 5.71 -10.81 -7.66
N VAL A 113 4.44 -10.65 -7.97
CA VAL A 113 3.96 -9.81 -9.08
C VAL A 113 3.16 -8.65 -8.51
N VAL A 114 3.47 -7.45 -8.94
CA VAL A 114 2.71 -6.25 -8.60
C VAL A 114 2.14 -5.64 -9.87
N VAL A 115 0.83 -5.49 -9.90
CA VAL A 115 0.12 -4.88 -11.03
C VAL A 115 -0.12 -3.40 -10.74
N GLY A 116 0.56 -2.55 -11.50
CA GLY A 116 0.45 -1.10 -11.35
C GLY A 116 1.76 -0.36 -11.54
N GLY A 117 1.70 0.93 -11.87
CA GLY A 117 2.87 1.74 -12.20
C GLY A 117 3.00 3.04 -11.39
N GLY A 118 2.21 3.22 -10.33
CA GLY A 118 2.28 4.42 -9.48
C GLY A 118 3.29 4.31 -8.34
N ASN A 119 3.49 5.38 -7.56
CA ASN A 119 4.41 5.39 -6.42
C ASN A 119 4.10 4.31 -5.39
N VAL A 120 2.82 4.00 -5.16
CA VAL A 120 2.41 2.90 -4.26
C VAL A 120 2.85 1.54 -4.81
N ALA A 121 2.81 1.36 -6.14
CA ALA A 121 3.32 0.14 -6.77
C ALA A 121 4.83 0.02 -6.57
N MET A 122 5.60 1.11 -6.72
CA MET A 122 7.05 1.09 -6.45
C MET A 122 7.34 0.68 -5.01
N ASP A 123 6.58 1.17 -4.03
CA ASP A 123 6.70 0.74 -2.64
C ASP A 123 6.37 -0.75 -2.45
N ALA A 124 5.30 -1.22 -3.13
CA ALA A 124 4.87 -2.61 -3.07
C ALA A 124 5.83 -3.56 -3.80
N LEU A 125 6.60 -3.09 -4.78
CA LEU A 125 7.65 -3.83 -5.47
C LEU A 125 8.93 -3.97 -4.63
N ARG A 126 9.36 -2.87 -4.03
CA ARG A 126 10.63 -2.80 -3.29
C ARG A 126 10.55 -3.46 -1.91
N THR A 127 9.36 -3.50 -1.31
CA THR A 127 9.17 -4.10 0.02
C THR A 127 9.37 -5.62 0.03
N PRO A 128 8.80 -6.41 -0.90
CA PRO A 128 9.03 -7.87 -0.95
C PRO A 128 10.50 -8.26 -1.15
N LEU A 129 11.27 -7.51 -1.94
CA LEU A 129 12.71 -7.75 -2.08
C LEU A 129 13.42 -7.70 -0.72
N ARG A 130 13.07 -6.72 0.13
CA ARG A 130 13.61 -6.61 1.49
C ARG A 130 13.11 -7.70 2.44
N LEU A 131 12.01 -8.35 2.09
CA LEU A 131 11.46 -9.49 2.82
C LEU A 131 11.99 -10.84 2.30
N GLY A 132 12.93 -10.82 1.34
CA GLY A 132 13.60 -12.01 0.85
C GLY A 132 12.96 -12.64 -0.39
N ALA A 133 12.11 -11.94 -1.13
CA ALA A 133 11.64 -12.39 -2.43
C ALA A 133 12.82 -12.43 -3.43
N GLU A 134 12.90 -13.51 -4.21
CA GLU A 134 13.97 -13.71 -5.20
C GLU A 134 13.69 -12.96 -6.50
N HIS A 135 12.41 -12.96 -6.90
CA HIS A 135 11.97 -12.30 -8.12
C HIS A 135 10.75 -11.43 -7.85
N VAL A 136 10.85 -10.16 -8.21
CA VAL A 136 9.73 -9.21 -8.11
C VAL A 136 9.51 -8.57 -9.47
N THR A 137 8.30 -8.72 -9.99
CA THR A 137 7.92 -8.23 -11.33
C THR A 137 6.83 -7.17 -11.24
N CYS A 138 7.08 -6.05 -11.88
CA CYS A 138 6.10 -5.00 -12.13
C CYS A 138 5.35 -5.31 -13.44
N VAL A 139 4.06 -5.48 -13.38
CA VAL A 139 3.21 -5.61 -14.58
C VAL A 139 2.45 -4.31 -14.78
N TYR A 140 2.64 -3.69 -15.94
CA TYR A 140 1.99 -2.44 -16.25
C TYR A 140 1.49 -2.38 -17.69
N ARG A 141 0.25 -1.88 -17.87
CA ARG A 141 -0.45 -1.90 -19.16
C ARG A 141 0.08 -0.94 -20.23
N ARG A 142 0.93 0.01 -19.86
CA ARG A 142 1.49 1.02 -20.76
C ARG A 142 3.00 0.94 -20.81
N SER A 143 3.61 1.86 -21.57
CA SER A 143 5.07 1.95 -21.70
C SER A 143 5.75 2.51 -20.44
N LYS A 144 7.08 2.48 -20.42
CA LYS A 144 7.89 2.99 -19.31
C LYS A 144 7.73 4.50 -19.15
N GLU A 145 7.61 5.23 -20.25
CA GLU A 145 7.44 6.68 -20.27
C GLU A 145 6.11 7.13 -19.67
N GLU A 146 5.11 6.24 -19.69
CA GLU A 146 3.78 6.48 -19.15
C GLU A 146 3.58 6.04 -17.71
N LEU A 147 4.64 5.55 -17.04
CA LEU A 147 4.59 5.20 -15.62
C LEU A 147 4.26 6.46 -14.81
N PRO A 148 3.18 6.47 -14.01
CA PRO A 148 2.81 7.65 -13.21
C PRO A 148 3.67 7.80 -11.95
N ALA A 149 4.55 6.85 -11.64
CA ALA A 149 5.51 6.96 -10.56
C ALA A 149 6.58 8.02 -10.88
N ARG A 150 7.20 8.58 -9.86
CA ARG A 150 8.36 9.45 -10.03
C ARG A 150 9.50 8.66 -10.67
N LYS A 151 10.25 9.31 -11.54
CA LYS A 151 11.37 8.67 -12.25
C LYS A 151 12.39 8.07 -11.29
N GLU A 152 12.74 8.80 -10.27
CA GLU A 152 13.68 8.33 -9.24
C GLU A 152 13.21 7.06 -8.53
N GLU A 153 11.90 6.91 -8.32
CA GLU A 153 11.35 5.69 -7.69
C GLU A 153 11.39 4.48 -8.64
N VAL A 154 11.21 4.72 -9.93
CA VAL A 154 11.36 3.68 -10.96
C VAL A 154 12.83 3.26 -11.08
N GLU A 155 13.75 4.23 -11.12
CA GLU A 155 15.19 3.98 -11.17
C GLU A 155 15.64 3.16 -9.94
N HIS A 156 15.26 3.56 -8.75
CA HIS A 156 15.55 2.80 -7.52
C HIS A 156 14.98 1.37 -7.57
N ALA A 157 13.79 1.18 -8.11
CA ALA A 157 13.21 -0.16 -8.22
C ALA A 157 14.02 -1.03 -9.21
N GLU A 158 14.48 -0.47 -10.33
CA GLU A 158 15.35 -1.14 -11.31
C GLU A 158 16.71 -1.49 -10.70
N GLU A 159 17.34 -0.55 -9.99
CA GLU A 159 18.62 -0.77 -9.31
C GLU A 159 18.53 -1.89 -8.26
N GLU A 160 17.38 -2.02 -7.61
CA GLU A 160 17.11 -3.09 -6.63
C GLU A 160 16.75 -4.44 -7.27
N GLY A 161 16.65 -4.50 -8.60
CA GLY A 161 16.45 -5.75 -9.35
C GLY A 161 14.99 -6.07 -9.67
N VAL A 162 14.09 -5.10 -9.60
CA VAL A 162 12.70 -5.27 -10.06
C VAL A 162 12.66 -5.45 -11.57
N ILE A 163 11.96 -6.46 -12.03
CA ILE A 163 11.73 -6.72 -13.45
C ILE A 163 10.48 -5.96 -13.89
N PHE A 164 10.57 -5.19 -14.97
CA PHE A 164 9.44 -4.47 -15.54
C PHE A 164 8.91 -5.20 -16.76
N ASP A 165 7.71 -5.77 -16.66
CA ASP A 165 6.94 -6.38 -17.74
C ASP A 165 5.83 -5.40 -18.15
N LEU A 166 6.12 -4.61 -19.15
CA LEU A 166 5.31 -3.48 -19.61
C LEU A 166 4.44 -3.88 -20.81
N LEU A 167 3.45 -3.03 -21.14
CA LEU A 167 2.48 -3.26 -22.20
C LEU A 167 1.67 -4.57 -21.98
N ARG A 168 1.45 -4.91 -20.72
CA ARG A 168 0.76 -6.12 -20.31
C ARG A 168 -0.37 -5.80 -19.34
N ASN A 169 -1.47 -6.52 -19.49
CA ASN A 169 -2.62 -6.41 -18.60
C ASN A 169 -3.06 -7.82 -18.18
N PRO A 170 -3.14 -8.11 -16.87
CA PRO A 170 -3.61 -9.41 -16.41
C PRO A 170 -5.11 -9.58 -16.73
N VAL A 171 -5.48 -10.78 -17.15
CA VAL A 171 -6.87 -11.13 -17.50
C VAL A 171 -7.47 -12.12 -16.50
N GLU A 172 -6.64 -12.89 -15.83
CA GLU A 172 -7.06 -13.92 -14.88
C GLU A 172 -5.89 -14.25 -13.94
N ILE A 173 -6.20 -14.69 -12.72
CA ILE A 173 -5.24 -15.28 -11.77
C ILE A 173 -5.62 -16.74 -11.62
N LEU A 174 -4.75 -17.64 -12.08
CA LEU A 174 -4.97 -19.07 -11.93
C LEU A 174 -4.52 -19.55 -10.56
N GLU A 175 -5.33 -20.37 -9.92
CA GLU A 175 -5.04 -20.96 -8.64
C GLU A 175 -4.42 -22.35 -8.82
N ASP A 176 -3.50 -22.70 -7.94
CA ASP A 176 -3.06 -24.09 -7.81
C ASP A 176 -4.07 -24.91 -6.96
N ARG A 177 -3.75 -26.18 -6.72
CA ARG A 177 -4.61 -27.08 -5.92
C ARG A 177 -4.74 -26.65 -4.45
N THR A 178 -3.95 -25.71 -3.99
CA THR A 178 -3.97 -25.17 -2.61
C THR A 178 -4.77 -23.87 -2.49
N GLY A 179 -5.31 -23.37 -3.61
CA GLY A 179 -5.97 -22.07 -3.71
C GLY A 179 -4.98 -20.89 -3.70
N SER A 180 -3.70 -21.15 -3.95
CA SER A 180 -2.66 -20.12 -4.10
C SER A 180 -2.41 -19.83 -5.58
N PRO A 181 -1.95 -18.61 -5.95
CA PRO A 181 -1.63 -18.30 -7.33
C PRO A 181 -0.59 -19.28 -7.89
N SER A 182 -0.90 -19.88 -9.06
CA SER A 182 0.00 -20.81 -9.72
C SER A 182 1.22 -20.08 -10.30
N PRO A 183 2.45 -20.59 -10.13
CA PRO A 183 3.64 -19.99 -10.75
C PRO A 183 3.62 -20.00 -12.28
N ARG A 184 2.70 -20.74 -12.90
CA ARG A 184 2.51 -20.79 -14.37
C ARG A 184 1.53 -19.76 -14.92
N ALA A 185 0.96 -18.94 -14.06
CA ALA A 185 -0.29 -18.27 -14.36
C ALA A 185 -0.23 -16.76 -14.35
N ALA A 186 0.63 -16.24 -15.15
CA ALA A 186 0.38 -14.95 -15.75
C ALA A 186 0.30 -15.15 -17.26
N ASP A 187 -0.80 -15.65 -17.76
CA ASP A 187 -1.13 -15.50 -19.17
C ASP A 187 -1.41 -13.99 -19.39
N PHE A 188 -0.36 -13.27 -19.70
CA PHE A 188 -0.43 -11.86 -20.05
C PHE A 188 -0.81 -11.78 -21.52
N ASN A 189 -1.91 -11.13 -21.81
CA ASN A 189 -2.28 -10.84 -23.20
C ASN A 189 -1.42 -9.67 -23.73
N PRO A 190 -0.56 -9.88 -24.74
CA PRO A 190 0.14 -8.79 -25.39
C PRO A 190 -0.86 -8.06 -26.30
N ASN A 191 -1.32 -6.89 -25.91
CA ASN A 191 -1.98 -5.93 -26.79
C ASN A 191 -1.03 -4.81 -27.15
#